data_ce6f8f37ae01959a63813903cf7d40ac
#
_entry.id   ce6f8f37ae01959a63813903cf7d40ac
#
_cell.length_a   1.000
_cell.length_b   1.000
_cell.length_c   1.000
_cell.angle_alpha   90.00
_cell.angle_beta   90.00
_cell.angle_gamma   90.00
#
_symmetry.space_group_name_H-M   'P 1'
#
loop_
_entity.id
_entity.type
_entity.pdbx_description
1 polymer ?
#
loop_
_entity_poly.entity_id
_entity_poly.type
_entity_poly.pdbx_seq_one_letter_code
_entity_poly.pdbx_strand_id
1 'polypeptide(L)'
;MPLASYDGGVMTTDDAAASPPQPELPRHVLTRAQLAQRIAQGEVLVVHRRLVYKLDNWVHHHPGGDTAILHFVGRDAKDEIEVYHSDETIAFMRRFAIAQLAEEDATDLRVGRLFRPLMPPIQLGYRDGHLDHPHAQLAAWNAISQKQSSDAKVRAQCFPLPVEMLEPPPSKTTLEREAHISQAFEELHERIKNAGMYTLHPWNYGRECIRYVLFAIGAYVFFHLAHTTIPASYGPWQALSYMASAISLGALWHQVAFTAHDAGHTGITHIYWLDRLIGVIVASYIGGLSLLWWCDNHDIHHLVTNHPEHDPDIQHMPIFAISPSLIPSKAYPGKNEPAGLWSSYYRRIMPLDAAARFLLPHQHKLYFIIMSVARFNLYALSYSFLLLRARRDKWFYIESLGLACFWYWFTVHAVSYTHLRAHETSLH
;
A
#
# COMPACT_ATOMS: atom_id res chain seq x y z
N MET A 1 7.31 0.24 29.91
CA MET A 1 8.00 1.50 29.65
C MET A 1 7.13 2.31 28.67
N PRO A 2 6.76 3.55 28.97
CA PRO A 2 5.88 4.34 28.12
C PRO A 2 6.61 4.71 26.82
N LEU A 3 5.91 4.54 25.71
CA LEU A 3 6.32 4.97 24.38
C LEU A 3 6.45 6.50 24.40
N ALA A 4 7.66 7.01 24.15
CA ALA A 4 7.86 8.42 23.91
C ALA A 4 7.02 8.81 22.68
N SER A 5 6.09 9.73 22.87
CA SER A 5 5.37 10.41 21.81
C SER A 5 6.40 11.17 20.96
N TYR A 6 6.47 10.85 19.68
CA TYR A 6 7.26 11.61 18.72
C TYR A 6 6.47 12.91 18.43
N ASP A 7 6.71 13.92 19.26
CA ASP A 7 6.30 15.29 18.98
C ASP A 7 7.27 15.88 17.96
N GLY A 8 6.79 16.06 16.74
CA GLY A 8 7.50 16.76 15.69
C GLY A 8 7.63 18.26 16.01
N GLY A 9 8.57 18.59 16.87
CA GLY A 9 8.95 20.00 17.11
C GLY A 9 9.62 20.55 15.84
N VAL A 10 9.06 21.61 15.31
CA VAL A 10 9.70 22.48 14.32
C VAL A 10 10.96 23.03 14.98
N MET A 11 12.14 22.54 14.60
CA MET A 11 13.39 23.17 14.97
C MET A 11 13.52 24.50 14.22
N THR A 12 13.52 25.58 14.96
CA THR A 12 13.95 26.89 14.49
C THR A 12 15.46 26.89 14.22
N THR A 13 15.88 27.60 13.20
CA THR A 13 17.19 27.55 12.52
C THR A 13 18.38 28.09 13.31
N ASP A 14 18.39 28.13 14.64
CA ASP A 14 19.45 28.75 15.44
C ASP A 14 20.13 27.88 16.49
N ASP A 15 19.79 26.60 16.61
CA ASP A 15 20.56 25.68 17.45
C ASP A 15 21.27 24.65 16.56
N ALA A 16 22.50 24.95 16.19
CA ALA A 16 23.48 23.98 15.71
C ALA A 16 23.91 23.05 16.89
N ALA A 17 22.93 22.39 17.48
CA ALA A 17 23.17 21.31 18.43
C ALA A 17 23.80 20.14 17.65
N ALA A 18 24.97 19.72 18.03
CA ALA A 18 25.70 18.61 17.46
C ALA A 18 24.76 17.41 17.29
N SER A 19 24.64 16.90 16.08
CA SER A 19 23.86 15.69 15.79
C SER A 19 24.21 14.62 16.83
N PRO A 20 23.23 13.93 17.41
CA PRO A 20 23.53 12.88 18.38
C PRO A 20 24.55 11.91 17.79
N PRO A 21 25.52 11.43 18.57
CA PRO A 21 26.56 10.56 18.06
C PRO A 21 25.91 9.36 17.36
N GLN A 22 26.29 9.15 16.11
CA GLN A 22 25.75 8.01 15.34
C GLN A 22 26.19 6.73 16.06
N PRO A 23 25.28 5.75 16.22
CA PRO A 23 25.66 4.49 16.86
C PRO A 23 26.83 3.87 16.11
N GLU A 24 27.82 3.38 16.85
CA GLU A 24 28.97 2.68 16.27
C GLU A 24 28.44 1.53 15.39
N LEU A 25 29.06 1.35 14.23
CA LEU A 25 28.71 0.25 13.33
C LEU A 25 28.97 -1.09 14.04
N PRO A 26 28.05 -2.07 13.94
CA PRO A 26 28.25 -3.35 14.59
C PRO A 26 29.53 -4.02 14.06
N ARG A 27 30.39 -4.50 14.97
CA ARG A 27 31.64 -5.21 14.64
C ARG A 27 31.40 -6.65 14.21
N HIS A 28 30.22 -7.19 14.53
CA HIS A 28 29.85 -8.56 14.17
C HIS A 28 29.64 -8.69 12.67
N VAL A 29 30.21 -9.73 12.09
CA VAL A 29 30.10 -10.03 10.66
C VAL A 29 29.30 -11.32 10.49
N LEU A 30 28.31 -11.31 9.61
CA LEU A 30 27.53 -12.47 9.25
C LEU A 30 27.84 -12.86 7.80
N THR A 31 28.03 -14.15 7.58
CA THR A 31 28.02 -14.68 6.22
C THR A 31 26.59 -14.78 5.68
N ARG A 32 26.45 -14.86 4.37
CA ARG A 32 25.14 -15.07 3.71
C ARG A 32 24.46 -16.34 4.21
N ALA A 33 25.21 -17.42 4.43
CA ALA A 33 24.68 -18.67 4.97
C ALA A 33 24.15 -18.51 6.40
N GLN A 34 24.86 -17.78 7.25
CA GLN A 34 24.41 -17.48 8.61
C GLN A 34 23.16 -16.59 8.61
N LEU A 35 23.11 -15.60 7.71
CA LEU A 35 21.92 -14.76 7.52
C LEU A 35 20.73 -15.63 7.12
N ALA A 36 20.90 -16.52 6.13
CA ALA A 36 19.87 -17.45 5.66
C ALA A 36 19.39 -18.37 6.80
N GLN A 37 20.29 -18.92 7.59
CA GLN A 37 19.95 -19.78 8.72
C GLN A 37 19.11 -19.03 9.77
N ARG A 38 19.47 -17.79 10.10
CA ARG A 38 18.73 -16.97 11.07
C ARG A 38 17.33 -16.63 10.55
N ILE A 39 17.21 -16.31 9.25
CA ILE A 39 15.90 -16.10 8.59
C ILE A 39 15.08 -17.38 8.61
N ALA A 40 15.69 -18.55 8.34
CA ALA A 40 15.03 -19.85 8.44
C ALA A 40 14.52 -20.14 9.86
N GLN A 41 15.19 -19.61 10.88
CA GLN A 41 14.76 -19.66 12.28
C GLN A 41 13.68 -18.60 12.62
N GLY A 42 13.23 -17.82 11.63
CA GLY A 42 12.12 -16.87 11.74
C GLY A 42 12.53 -15.46 12.15
N GLU A 43 13.81 -15.08 12.06
CA GLU A 43 14.20 -13.70 12.29
C GLU A 43 13.86 -12.83 11.07
N VAL A 44 13.39 -11.62 11.33
CA VAL A 44 13.12 -10.61 10.30
C VAL A 44 14.38 -9.79 10.08
N LEU A 45 15.18 -10.20 9.10
CA LEU A 45 16.45 -9.58 8.78
C LEU A 45 16.39 -8.95 7.39
N VAL A 46 16.76 -7.67 7.30
CA VAL A 46 16.85 -6.90 6.03
C VAL A 46 18.25 -6.32 5.91
N VAL A 47 18.79 -6.28 4.71
CA VAL A 47 20.11 -5.71 4.44
C VAL A 47 19.96 -4.33 3.81
N HIS A 48 20.78 -3.37 4.28
CA HIS A 48 20.94 -2.05 3.70
C HIS A 48 22.41 -1.70 3.63
N ARG A 49 22.98 -1.59 2.46
CA ARG A 49 24.41 -1.25 2.27
C ARG A 49 25.35 -2.09 3.17
N ARG A 50 25.18 -3.39 3.19
CA ARG A 50 25.88 -4.35 4.07
C ARG A 50 25.45 -4.36 5.54
N LEU A 51 24.74 -3.38 6.05
CA LEU A 51 24.21 -3.44 7.41
C LEU A 51 23.03 -4.39 7.47
N VAL A 52 23.06 -5.30 8.43
CA VAL A 52 21.99 -6.24 8.69
C VAL A 52 21.11 -5.69 9.81
N TYR A 53 19.88 -5.34 9.49
CA TYR A 53 18.88 -4.85 10.42
C TYR A 53 18.01 -5.99 10.92
N LYS A 54 17.82 -6.06 12.24
CA LYS A 54 16.88 -7.00 12.88
C LYS A 54 15.60 -6.27 13.25
N LEU A 55 14.51 -6.61 12.58
CA LEU A 55 13.26 -5.87 12.61
C LEU A 55 12.10 -6.65 13.26
N ASP A 56 12.36 -7.76 13.97
CA ASP A 56 11.34 -8.61 14.59
C ASP A 56 10.34 -7.82 15.45
N ASN A 57 10.82 -6.86 16.23
CA ASN A 57 9.99 -6.07 17.13
C ASN A 57 9.43 -4.81 16.45
N TRP A 58 9.91 -4.47 15.26
CA TRP A 58 9.52 -3.26 14.54
C TRP A 58 8.52 -3.54 13.41
N VAL A 59 8.55 -4.72 12.82
CA VAL A 59 7.78 -5.07 11.63
C VAL A 59 6.29 -4.70 11.75
N HIS A 60 5.67 -4.94 12.91
CA HIS A 60 4.26 -4.61 13.15
C HIS A 60 4.01 -3.14 13.53
N HIS A 61 5.06 -2.34 13.66
CA HIS A 61 4.96 -0.92 13.99
C HIS A 61 5.37 -0.03 12.82
N HIS A 62 5.77 -0.63 11.71
CA HIS A 62 6.18 0.09 10.52
C HIS A 62 5.01 0.90 9.94
N PRO A 63 5.18 2.21 9.66
CA PRO A 63 4.11 3.05 9.12
C PRO A 63 3.56 2.59 7.77
N GLY A 64 4.41 2.04 6.89
CA GLY A 64 4.04 1.47 5.59
C GLY A 64 3.51 0.04 5.65
N GLY A 65 3.17 -0.47 6.85
CA GLY A 65 2.69 -1.83 7.06
C GLY A 65 3.79 -2.88 7.22
N ASP A 66 3.42 -4.03 7.73
CA ASP A 66 4.33 -5.16 7.94
C ASP A 66 4.79 -5.80 6.62
N THR A 67 3.90 -5.87 5.66
CA THR A 67 4.14 -6.46 4.34
C THR A 67 5.26 -5.74 3.59
N ALA A 68 5.38 -4.42 3.75
CA ALA A 68 6.46 -3.64 3.15
C ALA A 68 7.86 -4.13 3.59
N ILE A 69 8.04 -4.41 4.88
CA ILE A 69 9.30 -4.97 5.38
C ILE A 69 9.48 -6.43 4.93
N LEU A 70 8.40 -7.22 5.02
CA LEU A 70 8.48 -8.66 4.77
C LEU A 70 8.84 -8.99 3.33
N HIS A 71 8.55 -8.12 2.37
CA HIS A 71 9.00 -8.26 0.99
C HIS A 71 10.52 -8.24 0.82
N PHE A 72 11.24 -7.69 1.78
CA PHE A 72 12.69 -7.50 1.72
C PHE A 72 13.48 -8.35 2.72
N VAL A 73 12.83 -9.26 3.43
CA VAL A 73 13.54 -10.17 4.32
C VAL A 73 14.58 -10.98 3.52
N GLY A 74 15.84 -10.93 3.97
CA GLY A 74 16.97 -11.59 3.32
C GLY A 74 17.46 -10.94 2.03
N ARG A 75 16.98 -9.72 1.72
CA ARG A 75 17.37 -8.97 0.51
C ARG A 75 18.12 -7.71 0.90
N ASP A 76 18.93 -7.22 -0.01
CA ASP A 76 19.39 -5.84 0.01
C ASP A 76 18.25 -4.95 -0.49
N ALA A 77 17.78 -4.09 0.40
CA ALA A 77 16.70 -3.13 0.14
C ALA A 77 17.23 -1.70 0.06
N LYS A 78 18.48 -1.51 -0.40
CA LYS A 78 19.12 -0.21 -0.46
C LYS A 78 18.27 0.80 -1.24
N ASP A 79 17.89 0.47 -2.46
CA ASP A 79 17.21 1.41 -3.34
C ASP A 79 15.81 1.77 -2.79
N GLU A 80 15.08 0.80 -2.26
CA GLU A 80 13.76 1.02 -1.67
C GLU A 80 13.86 1.82 -0.36
N ILE A 81 14.80 1.50 0.51
CA ILE A 81 14.98 2.23 1.76
C ILE A 81 15.34 3.70 1.47
N GLU A 82 16.25 3.95 0.56
CA GLU A 82 16.74 5.31 0.28
C GLU A 82 15.75 6.19 -0.48
N VAL A 83 14.79 5.60 -1.18
CA VAL A 83 13.74 6.33 -1.88
C VAL A 83 12.56 6.68 -0.98
N TYR A 84 12.17 5.76 -0.09
CA TYR A 84 10.98 5.94 0.73
C TYR A 84 11.25 6.54 2.12
N HIS A 85 12.51 6.75 2.49
CA HIS A 85 12.85 7.27 3.82
C HIS A 85 13.76 8.49 3.71
N SER A 86 13.53 9.48 4.59
CA SER A 86 14.44 10.61 4.72
C SER A 86 15.78 10.19 5.34
N ASP A 87 16.80 11.02 5.15
CA ASP A 87 18.13 10.78 5.72
C ASP A 87 18.10 10.64 7.24
N GLU A 88 17.22 11.36 7.93
CA GLU A 88 17.00 11.25 9.37
C GLU A 88 16.41 9.89 9.75
N THR A 89 15.45 9.41 8.96
CA THR A 89 14.86 8.09 9.16
C THR A 89 15.88 6.98 8.93
N ILE A 90 16.72 7.10 7.90
CA ILE A 90 17.81 6.17 7.64
C ILE A 90 18.84 6.18 8.77
N ALA A 91 19.16 7.36 9.30
CA ALA A 91 20.03 7.48 10.47
C ALA A 91 19.41 6.82 11.72
N PHE A 92 18.10 7.00 11.93
CA PHE A 92 17.37 6.33 13.00
C PHE A 92 17.39 4.80 12.86
N MET A 93 17.28 4.26 11.63
CA MET A 93 17.29 2.82 11.37
C MET A 93 18.58 2.13 11.81
N ARG A 94 19.70 2.85 11.88
CA ARG A 94 20.99 2.28 12.32
C ARG A 94 20.94 1.65 13.72
N ARG A 95 20.00 2.04 14.56
CA ARG A 95 19.77 1.41 15.88
C ARG A 95 19.31 -0.04 15.82
N PHE A 96 18.77 -0.47 14.70
CA PHE A 96 18.36 -1.85 14.45
C PHE A 96 19.48 -2.70 13.84
N ALA A 97 20.63 -2.11 13.52
CA ALA A 97 21.76 -2.81 12.94
C ALA A 97 22.39 -3.73 13.98
N ILE A 98 22.50 -5.01 13.64
CA ILE A 98 23.06 -6.04 14.51
C ILE A 98 24.38 -6.63 14.00
N ALA A 99 24.66 -6.49 12.72
CA ALA A 99 25.82 -7.06 12.06
C ALA A 99 26.13 -6.33 10.75
N GLN A 100 27.28 -6.63 10.18
CA GLN A 100 27.61 -6.36 8.78
C GLN A 100 27.63 -7.68 8.01
N LEU A 101 27.22 -7.65 6.75
CA LEU A 101 27.40 -8.79 5.87
C LEU A 101 28.87 -8.93 5.49
N ALA A 102 29.37 -10.16 5.41
CA ALA A 102 30.74 -10.46 5.01
C ALA A 102 31.03 -9.87 3.61
N GLU A 103 32.25 -9.36 3.42
CA GLU A 103 32.63 -8.69 2.20
C GLU A 103 32.63 -9.61 0.99
N GLU A 104 33.01 -10.85 1.19
CA GLU A 104 33.00 -11.92 0.20
C GLU A 104 31.59 -12.26 -0.33
N ASP A 105 30.57 -12.06 0.52
CA ASP A 105 29.16 -12.30 0.19
C ASP A 105 28.50 -11.08 -0.44
N ALA A 106 29.11 -9.92 -0.32
CA ALA A 106 28.75 -8.69 -1.00
C ALA A 106 29.44 -8.65 -2.38
N THR A 107 29.09 -9.58 -3.24
CA THR A 107 29.80 -9.87 -4.49
C THR A 107 30.03 -8.69 -5.42
N ASP A 108 29.34 -7.57 -5.20
CA ASP A 108 29.33 -6.46 -6.16
C ASP A 108 29.78 -5.13 -5.57
N LEU A 109 30.46 -5.15 -4.44
CA LEU A 109 31.15 -3.95 -3.93
C LEU A 109 32.14 -3.36 -4.93
N ARG A 110 32.64 -4.16 -5.90
CA ARG A 110 33.51 -3.70 -6.99
C ARG A 110 32.78 -2.79 -7.97
N VAL A 111 31.46 -2.95 -8.12
CA VAL A 111 30.61 -2.15 -8.99
C VAL A 111 29.96 -1.00 -8.19
N GLY A 112 30.43 -0.80 -6.98
CA GLY A 112 30.14 0.35 -6.14
C GLY A 112 28.92 0.23 -5.26
N ARG A 113 27.79 -0.33 -5.67
CA ARG A 113 26.55 -0.27 -4.87
C ARG A 113 25.63 -1.45 -5.10
N LEU A 114 25.91 -2.30 -6.04
CA LEU A 114 25.03 -3.37 -6.43
C LEU A 114 25.24 -4.57 -5.54
N PHE A 115 24.19 -4.90 -4.87
CA PHE A 115 24.12 -6.07 -4.05
C PHE A 115 23.01 -6.97 -4.57
N ARG A 116 23.40 -8.15 -5.05
CA ARG A 116 22.44 -9.12 -5.54
C ARG A 116 21.45 -9.48 -4.43
N PRO A 117 20.13 -9.48 -4.67
CA PRO A 117 19.16 -9.92 -3.69
C PRO A 117 19.55 -11.28 -3.12
N LEU A 118 19.69 -11.36 -1.80
CA LEU A 118 20.13 -12.58 -1.13
C LEU A 118 19.08 -13.66 -1.20
N MET A 119 17.84 -13.28 -0.93
CA MET A 119 16.70 -14.19 -0.86
C MET A 119 15.44 -13.46 -1.25
N PRO A 120 14.46 -14.14 -1.85
CA PRO A 120 13.13 -13.60 -1.96
C PRO A 120 12.50 -13.50 -0.59
N PRO A 121 11.49 -12.65 -0.41
CA PRO A 121 10.78 -12.53 0.85
C PRO A 121 10.20 -13.87 1.27
N ILE A 122 10.28 -14.17 2.56
CA ILE A 122 9.59 -15.30 3.20
C ILE A 122 8.12 -14.96 3.36
N GLN A 123 7.49 -14.53 2.40
CA GLN A 123 6.06 -14.44 2.36
C GLN A 123 5.63 -15.20 1.13
N LEU A 124 4.41 -15.20 0.96
CA LEU A 124 3.71 -15.88 -0.09
C LEU A 124 4.22 -15.58 -1.50
N GLY A 125 5.42 -15.02 -1.61
CA GLY A 125 6.17 -14.99 -2.83
C GLY A 125 6.49 -16.40 -3.23
N TYR A 126 5.82 -16.84 -4.21
CA TYR A 126 6.06 -18.10 -4.88
C TYR A 126 7.48 -18.11 -5.42
N ARG A 127 8.24 -19.13 -5.07
CA ARG A 127 9.47 -19.46 -5.76
C ARG A 127 9.17 -20.53 -6.78
N ASP A 128 9.52 -20.29 -8.02
CA ASP A 128 9.35 -21.26 -9.10
C ASP A 128 9.83 -22.65 -8.68
N GLY A 129 8.90 -23.52 -8.32
CA GLY A 129 9.12 -24.93 -8.04
C GLY A 129 9.68 -25.32 -6.68
N HIS A 130 9.96 -24.39 -5.76
CA HIS A 130 10.54 -24.74 -4.45
C HIS A 130 9.54 -24.69 -3.28
N LEU A 131 8.46 -23.95 -3.42
CA LEU A 131 7.33 -23.98 -2.50
C LEU A 131 6.10 -24.38 -3.31
N ASP A 132 5.92 -25.65 -3.44
CA ASP A 132 4.89 -26.22 -4.31
C ASP A 132 3.46 -25.94 -3.83
N HIS A 133 3.31 -25.31 -2.65
CA HIS A 133 1.99 -25.15 -2.06
C HIS A 133 1.81 -23.84 -1.29
N PRO A 134 0.71 -23.09 -1.55
CA PRO A 134 0.34 -21.89 -0.79
C PRO A 134 0.27 -22.10 0.72
N HIS A 135 -0.06 -23.31 1.19
CA HIS A 135 -0.12 -23.60 2.62
C HIS A 135 1.25 -23.67 3.30
N ALA A 136 2.30 -24.10 2.61
CA ALA A 136 3.65 -24.05 3.17
C ALA A 136 4.12 -22.60 3.33
N GLN A 137 3.77 -21.76 2.36
CA GLN A 137 4.02 -20.32 2.41
C GLN A 137 3.22 -19.64 3.52
N LEU A 138 1.93 -20.01 3.66
CA LEU A 138 1.08 -19.51 4.72
C LEU A 138 1.60 -19.94 6.11
N ALA A 139 2.12 -21.16 6.24
CA ALA A 139 2.76 -21.62 7.48
C ALA A 139 4.00 -20.79 7.81
N ALA A 140 4.85 -20.50 6.83
CA ALA A 140 6.02 -19.65 7.00
C ALA A 140 5.64 -18.22 7.39
N TRP A 141 4.64 -17.63 6.73
CA TRP A 141 4.09 -16.34 7.08
C TRP A 141 3.51 -16.31 8.50
N ASN A 142 2.66 -17.27 8.82
CA ASN A 142 2.05 -17.38 10.13
C ASN A 142 3.10 -17.55 11.22
N ALA A 143 4.21 -18.22 10.93
CA ALA A 143 5.30 -18.39 11.87
C ALA A 143 6.04 -17.07 12.14
N ILE A 144 6.31 -16.25 11.12
CA ILE A 144 6.88 -14.91 11.32
C ILE A 144 5.90 -14.06 12.11
N SER A 145 4.61 -14.09 11.77
CA SER A 145 3.56 -13.33 12.45
C SER A 145 3.25 -13.83 13.86
N GLN A 146 3.42 -15.14 14.11
CA GLN A 146 3.14 -15.79 15.39
C GLN A 146 4.38 -15.98 16.29
N LYS A 147 5.54 -15.48 15.89
CA LYS A 147 6.76 -15.51 16.69
C LYS A 147 6.59 -14.87 18.08
N GLN A 148 5.54 -14.07 18.23
CA GLN A 148 5.08 -13.54 19.52
C GLN A 148 4.23 -14.52 20.33
N SER A 149 3.84 -15.68 19.76
CA SER A 149 3.14 -16.71 20.51
C SER A 149 4.05 -17.26 21.60
N SER A 150 3.58 -17.22 22.83
CA SER A 150 4.23 -17.84 23.99
C SER A 150 4.29 -19.38 23.89
N ASP A 151 3.58 -19.98 22.92
CA ASP A 151 3.51 -21.43 22.74
C ASP A 151 4.70 -21.96 21.92
N ALA A 152 5.61 -22.63 22.63
CA ALA A 152 6.78 -23.26 22.04
C ALA A 152 6.44 -24.37 21.01
N LYS A 153 5.27 -25.01 21.13
CA LYS A 153 4.80 -26.03 20.16
C LYS A 153 4.41 -25.41 18.84
N VAL A 154 3.72 -24.25 18.87
CA VAL A 154 3.34 -23.51 17.66
C VAL A 154 4.61 -23.01 16.94
N ARG A 155 5.61 -22.53 17.70
CA ARG A 155 6.90 -22.15 17.13
C ARG A 155 7.64 -23.33 16.48
N ALA A 156 7.65 -24.48 17.13
CA ALA A 156 8.34 -25.67 16.62
C ALA A 156 7.67 -26.31 15.38
N GLN A 157 6.36 -26.14 15.20
CA GLN A 157 5.63 -26.65 14.02
C GLN A 157 5.81 -25.77 12.77
N CYS A 158 6.24 -24.56 12.96
CA CYS A 158 6.35 -23.59 11.87
C CYS A 158 7.77 -23.45 11.31
N PHE A 159 8.80 -23.98 11.97
CA PHE A 159 10.22 -23.84 11.62
C PHE A 159 11.03 -25.08 12.01
N PRO A 160 12.18 -25.26 11.40
CA PRO A 160 12.85 -24.40 10.43
C PRO A 160 12.41 -24.66 8.98
N LEU A 161 12.31 -23.61 8.18
CA LEU A 161 12.31 -23.75 6.73
C LEU A 161 13.69 -24.24 6.28
N PRO A 162 13.79 -25.17 5.33
CA PRO A 162 15.07 -25.50 4.71
C PRO A 162 15.72 -24.25 4.13
N VAL A 163 17.01 -24.07 4.36
CA VAL A 163 17.75 -22.89 3.89
C VAL A 163 17.69 -22.79 2.37
N GLU A 164 17.71 -23.94 1.70
CA GLU A 164 17.61 -24.07 0.25
C GLU A 164 16.32 -23.46 -0.32
N MET A 165 15.24 -23.48 0.45
CA MET A 165 13.98 -22.83 0.08
C MET A 165 14.05 -21.30 0.13
N LEU A 166 15.04 -20.74 0.81
CA LEU A 166 15.24 -19.30 0.93
C LEU A 166 16.18 -18.75 -0.15
N GLU A 167 16.89 -19.62 -0.85
CA GLU A 167 17.79 -19.20 -1.93
C GLU A 167 17.00 -18.59 -3.10
N PRO A 168 17.43 -17.43 -3.61
CA PRO A 168 16.76 -16.81 -4.76
C PRO A 168 16.94 -17.66 -6.00
N PRO A 169 15.95 -17.72 -6.90
CA PRO A 169 16.14 -18.30 -8.21
C PRO A 169 17.24 -17.54 -8.97
N PRO A 170 17.91 -18.17 -9.92
CA PRO A 170 18.87 -17.49 -10.77
C PRO A 170 18.24 -16.27 -11.41
N SER A 171 18.89 -15.12 -11.32
CA SER A 171 18.44 -13.91 -11.99
C SER A 171 18.50 -14.07 -13.50
N LYS A 172 17.47 -13.60 -14.20
CA LYS A 172 17.48 -13.52 -15.68
C LYS A 172 18.33 -12.33 -16.17
N THR A 173 18.69 -11.44 -15.27
CA THR A 173 19.45 -10.22 -15.55
C THR A 173 20.91 -10.43 -15.12
N THR A 174 21.85 -9.96 -15.90
CA THR A 174 23.26 -9.98 -15.50
C THR A 174 23.52 -8.92 -14.41
N LEU A 175 24.51 -9.16 -13.56
CA LEU A 175 24.89 -8.21 -12.50
C LEU A 175 25.27 -6.84 -13.07
N GLU A 176 25.98 -6.81 -14.21
CA GLU A 176 26.32 -5.57 -14.91
C GLU A 176 25.08 -4.77 -15.32
N ARG A 177 24.06 -5.46 -15.83
CA ARG A 177 22.81 -4.80 -16.22
C ARG A 177 22.03 -4.30 -15.00
N GLU A 178 22.00 -5.03 -13.93
CA GLU A 178 21.40 -4.58 -12.67
C GLU A 178 22.15 -3.38 -12.10
N ALA A 179 23.50 -3.38 -12.16
CA ALA A 179 24.32 -2.23 -11.80
C ALA A 179 23.95 -0.99 -12.58
N HIS A 180 23.85 -1.13 -13.89
CA HIS A 180 23.49 -0.01 -14.76
C HIS A 180 22.07 0.50 -14.46
N ILE A 181 21.11 -0.38 -14.17
CA ILE A 181 19.74 0.01 -13.82
C ILE A 181 19.73 0.79 -12.50
N SER A 182 20.41 0.29 -11.47
CA SER A 182 20.50 0.97 -10.18
C SER A 182 21.19 2.32 -10.27
N GLN A 183 22.29 2.40 -11.04
CA GLN A 183 22.97 3.66 -11.28
C GLN A 183 22.07 4.67 -12.02
N ALA A 184 21.39 4.25 -13.08
CA ALA A 184 20.48 5.13 -13.83
C ALA A 184 19.33 5.63 -12.96
N PHE A 185 18.86 4.78 -12.03
CA PHE A 185 17.84 5.17 -11.06
C PHE A 185 18.36 6.20 -10.05
N GLU A 186 19.58 6.03 -9.52
CA GLU A 186 20.21 6.99 -8.64
C GLU A 186 20.41 8.36 -9.35
N GLU A 187 20.91 8.35 -10.58
CA GLU A 187 21.06 9.56 -11.39
C GLU A 187 19.72 10.28 -11.61
N LEU A 188 18.64 9.52 -11.87
CA LEU A 188 17.29 10.08 -11.98
C LEU A 188 16.83 10.68 -10.65
N HIS A 189 17.05 9.99 -9.55
CA HIS A 189 16.66 10.45 -8.21
C HIS A 189 17.37 11.78 -7.85
N GLU A 190 18.69 11.84 -8.09
CA GLU A 190 19.44 13.09 -7.89
C GLU A 190 18.95 14.24 -8.79
N ARG A 191 18.59 13.95 -10.03
CA ARG A 191 17.99 14.95 -10.92
C ARG A 191 16.66 15.47 -10.40
N ILE A 192 15.81 14.62 -9.84
CA ILE A 192 14.53 14.97 -9.24
C ILE A 192 14.76 15.84 -8.00
N LYS A 193 15.70 15.48 -7.12
CA LYS A 193 16.09 16.28 -5.95
C LYS A 193 16.58 17.67 -6.38
N ASN A 194 17.52 17.73 -7.31
CA ASN A 194 18.11 18.97 -7.81
C ASN A 194 17.09 19.86 -8.55
N ALA A 195 16.07 19.28 -9.14
CA ALA A 195 14.95 20.01 -9.75
C ALA A 195 13.96 20.56 -8.71
N GLY A 196 14.16 20.29 -7.42
CA GLY A 196 13.28 20.75 -6.34
C GLY A 196 11.90 20.09 -6.34
N MET A 197 11.77 18.92 -6.96
CA MET A 197 10.45 18.26 -7.09
C MET A 197 9.91 17.73 -5.76
N TYR A 198 10.75 17.59 -4.74
CA TYR A 198 10.33 17.27 -3.37
C TYR A 198 9.91 18.52 -2.57
N THR A 199 10.03 19.71 -3.16
CA THR A 199 9.66 20.94 -2.46
C THR A 199 8.17 21.19 -2.55
N LEU A 200 7.52 21.35 -1.40
CA LEU A 200 6.12 21.71 -1.33
C LEU A 200 5.88 23.09 -1.93
N HIS A 201 4.90 23.19 -2.82
CA HIS A 201 4.38 24.46 -3.34
C HIS A 201 2.93 24.67 -2.86
N PRO A 202 2.69 25.31 -1.72
CA PRO A 202 1.36 25.43 -1.11
C PRO A 202 0.30 26.04 -2.03
N TRP A 203 0.72 26.92 -2.94
CA TRP A 203 -0.18 27.54 -3.91
C TRP A 203 -0.84 26.53 -4.86
N ASN A 204 -0.18 25.44 -5.18
CA ASN A 204 -0.77 24.39 -6.03
C ASN A 204 -1.98 23.75 -5.33
N TYR A 205 -1.84 23.41 -4.03
CA TYR A 205 -2.98 22.90 -3.24
C TYR A 205 -4.04 23.99 -3.01
N GLY A 206 -3.66 25.27 -2.89
CA GLY A 206 -4.61 26.37 -2.84
C GLY A 206 -5.50 26.44 -4.09
N ARG A 207 -4.91 26.26 -5.28
CA ARG A 207 -5.69 26.18 -6.54
C ARG A 207 -6.61 24.97 -6.57
N GLU A 208 -6.16 23.82 -6.10
CA GLU A 208 -6.98 22.63 -6.01
C GLU A 208 -8.17 22.86 -5.05
N CYS A 209 -7.96 23.45 -3.88
CA CYS A 209 -9.02 23.79 -2.94
C CYS A 209 -10.08 24.70 -3.58
N ILE A 210 -9.68 25.72 -4.38
CA ILE A 210 -10.62 26.57 -5.11
C ILE A 210 -11.48 25.71 -6.07
N ARG A 211 -10.87 24.78 -6.79
CA ARG A 211 -11.57 23.86 -7.70
C ARG A 211 -12.58 22.99 -6.95
N TYR A 212 -12.20 22.45 -5.79
CA TYR A 212 -13.10 21.63 -4.96
C TYR A 212 -14.30 22.44 -4.47
N VAL A 213 -14.06 23.68 -4.02
CA VAL A 213 -15.15 24.58 -3.60
C VAL A 213 -16.09 24.88 -4.77
N LEU A 214 -15.58 25.11 -5.97
CA LEU A 214 -16.41 25.36 -7.17
C LEU A 214 -17.27 24.13 -7.53
N PHE A 215 -16.71 22.91 -7.48
CA PHE A 215 -17.50 21.70 -7.69
C PHE A 215 -18.55 21.48 -6.60
N ALA A 216 -18.21 21.74 -5.33
CA ALA A 216 -19.15 21.63 -4.22
C ALA A 216 -20.32 22.64 -4.37
N ILE A 217 -20.01 23.89 -4.72
CA ILE A 217 -21.01 24.92 -5.01
C ILE A 217 -21.88 24.48 -6.19
N GLY A 218 -21.28 23.99 -7.28
CA GLY A 218 -22.02 23.49 -8.44
C GLY A 218 -22.98 22.36 -8.06
N ALA A 219 -22.50 21.37 -7.31
CA ALA A 219 -23.32 20.27 -6.83
C ALA A 219 -24.49 20.77 -5.99
N TYR A 220 -24.25 21.67 -5.05
CA TYR A 220 -25.29 22.23 -4.20
C TYR A 220 -26.30 23.09 -4.98
N VAL A 221 -25.83 24.02 -5.81
CA VAL A 221 -26.69 24.95 -6.55
C VAL A 221 -27.60 24.19 -7.52
N PHE A 222 -27.07 23.26 -8.32
CA PHE A 222 -27.87 22.50 -9.25
C PHE A 222 -28.86 21.57 -8.52
N PHE A 223 -28.45 21.00 -7.37
CA PHE A 223 -29.36 20.22 -6.52
C PHE A 223 -30.51 21.10 -6.02
N HIS A 224 -30.19 22.27 -5.46
CA HIS A 224 -31.17 23.19 -4.94
C HIS A 224 -32.14 23.69 -6.03
N LEU A 225 -31.62 24.06 -7.21
CA LEU A 225 -32.45 24.44 -8.36
C LEU A 225 -33.45 23.33 -8.77
N ALA A 226 -32.96 22.10 -8.88
CA ALA A 226 -33.79 20.95 -9.19
C ALA A 226 -34.87 20.69 -8.14
N HIS A 227 -34.49 20.86 -6.85
CA HIS A 227 -35.32 20.47 -5.73
C HIS A 227 -36.38 21.53 -5.35
N THR A 228 -36.05 22.81 -5.42
CA THR A 228 -36.89 23.88 -4.88
C THR A 228 -37.38 24.87 -5.92
N THR A 229 -36.66 25.08 -7.03
CA THR A 229 -36.89 26.19 -7.93
C THR A 229 -37.59 25.76 -9.22
N ILE A 230 -37.21 24.62 -9.81
CA ILE A 230 -37.75 24.12 -11.05
C ILE A 230 -39.06 23.36 -10.75
N PRO A 231 -40.24 23.83 -11.25
CA PRO A 231 -41.49 23.12 -11.07
C PRO A 231 -41.45 21.71 -11.70
N ALA A 232 -42.16 20.76 -11.12
CA ALA A 232 -42.25 19.40 -11.61
C ALA A 232 -42.81 19.31 -13.06
N SER A 233 -43.59 20.30 -13.49
CA SER A 233 -44.10 20.44 -14.87
C SER A 233 -42.97 20.63 -15.90
N TYR A 234 -41.78 21.08 -15.48
CA TYR A 234 -40.58 21.21 -16.30
C TYR A 234 -39.62 20.02 -16.13
N GLY A 235 -40.15 18.79 -16.09
CA GLY A 235 -39.42 17.56 -15.80
C GLY A 235 -38.05 17.39 -16.47
N PRO A 236 -37.89 17.67 -17.79
CA PRO A 236 -36.58 17.58 -18.44
C PRO A 236 -35.53 18.53 -17.86
N TRP A 237 -35.89 19.75 -17.49
CA TRP A 237 -34.98 20.73 -16.88
C TRP A 237 -34.61 20.35 -15.45
N GLN A 238 -35.60 19.81 -14.73
CA GLN A 238 -35.34 19.28 -13.38
C GLN A 238 -34.35 18.10 -13.41
N ALA A 239 -34.58 17.15 -14.33
CA ALA A 239 -33.69 16.02 -14.53
C ALA A 239 -32.27 16.45 -14.95
N LEU A 240 -32.16 17.44 -15.85
CA LEU A 240 -30.87 18.00 -16.27
C LEU A 240 -30.13 18.65 -15.10
N SER A 241 -30.84 19.38 -14.24
CA SER A 241 -30.24 19.99 -13.06
C SER A 241 -29.75 18.94 -12.04
N TYR A 242 -30.51 17.87 -11.78
CA TYR A 242 -30.04 16.76 -10.95
C TYR A 242 -28.81 16.08 -11.57
N MET A 243 -28.79 15.90 -12.88
CA MET A 243 -27.64 15.34 -13.57
C MET A 243 -26.40 16.24 -13.45
N ALA A 244 -26.57 17.56 -13.61
CA ALA A 244 -25.48 18.53 -13.44
C ALA A 244 -24.94 18.51 -12.00
N SER A 245 -25.82 18.39 -10.99
CA SER A 245 -25.44 18.22 -9.60
C SER A 245 -24.61 16.93 -9.39
N ALA A 246 -25.10 15.81 -9.91
CA ALA A 246 -24.42 14.53 -9.79
C ALA A 246 -23.05 14.53 -10.49
N ILE A 247 -22.94 15.15 -11.68
CA ILE A 247 -21.66 15.33 -12.38
C ILE A 247 -20.71 16.18 -11.55
N SER A 248 -21.17 17.29 -10.97
CA SER A 248 -20.34 18.16 -10.13
C SER A 248 -19.86 17.45 -8.87
N LEU A 249 -20.72 16.67 -8.21
CA LEU A 249 -20.34 15.86 -7.05
C LEU A 249 -19.36 14.75 -7.44
N GLY A 250 -19.58 14.08 -8.55
CA GLY A 250 -18.66 13.05 -9.07
C GLY A 250 -17.28 13.64 -9.40
N ALA A 251 -17.25 14.83 -10.02
CA ALA A 251 -16.01 15.56 -10.31
C ALA A 251 -15.27 15.95 -9.00
N LEU A 252 -16.01 16.42 -8.00
CA LEU A 252 -15.45 16.70 -6.68
C LEU A 252 -14.79 15.45 -6.09
N TRP A 253 -15.52 14.34 -6.01
CA TRP A 253 -14.98 13.09 -5.46
C TRP A 253 -13.77 12.56 -6.23
N HIS A 254 -13.78 12.68 -7.55
CA HIS A 254 -12.63 12.31 -8.37
C HIS A 254 -11.41 13.17 -8.05
N GLN A 255 -11.58 14.48 -7.92
CA GLN A 255 -10.45 15.39 -7.67
C GLN A 255 -9.90 15.27 -6.25
N VAL A 256 -10.74 15.19 -5.24
CA VAL A 256 -10.27 15.04 -3.84
C VAL A 256 -9.57 13.70 -3.60
N ALA A 257 -9.80 12.68 -4.43
CA ALA A 257 -9.10 11.41 -4.32
C ALA A 257 -7.58 11.58 -4.50
N PHE A 258 -7.14 12.50 -5.37
CA PHE A 258 -5.70 12.78 -5.55
C PHE A 258 -5.10 13.47 -4.32
N THR A 259 -5.84 14.35 -3.64
CA THR A 259 -5.36 14.92 -2.37
C THR A 259 -5.29 13.85 -1.27
N ALA A 260 -6.25 12.92 -1.22
CA ALA A 260 -6.17 11.79 -0.30
C ALA A 260 -4.98 10.87 -0.60
N HIS A 261 -4.68 10.65 -1.89
CA HIS A 261 -3.52 9.91 -2.37
C HIS A 261 -2.21 10.55 -1.88
N ASP A 262 -2.02 11.84 -2.16
CA ASP A 262 -0.81 12.57 -1.77
C ASP A 262 -0.64 12.61 -0.25
N ALA A 263 -1.75 12.83 0.48
CA ALA A 263 -1.76 12.79 1.93
C ALA A 263 -1.42 11.40 2.49
N GLY A 264 -1.91 10.35 1.84
CA GLY A 264 -1.59 8.96 2.19
C GLY A 264 -0.10 8.66 2.12
N HIS A 265 0.58 9.21 1.13
CA HIS A 265 2.04 9.12 0.96
C HIS A 265 2.84 10.13 1.82
N THR A 266 2.18 10.89 2.69
CA THR A 266 2.84 11.99 3.44
C THR A 266 3.49 13.00 2.50
N GLY A 267 2.89 13.22 1.33
CA GLY A 267 3.44 14.02 0.23
C GLY A 267 2.95 15.47 0.19
N ILE A 268 2.06 15.90 1.11
CA ILE A 268 1.54 17.28 1.12
C ILE A 268 2.38 18.17 2.03
N THR A 269 2.45 17.86 3.31
CA THR A 269 3.15 18.68 4.32
C THR A 269 4.45 18.05 4.78
N HIS A 270 4.68 16.80 4.45
CA HIS A 270 5.75 15.96 4.96
C HIS A 270 5.70 15.74 6.49
N ILE A 271 4.60 16.10 7.12
CA ILE A 271 4.34 15.89 8.55
C ILE A 271 3.30 14.78 8.67
N TYR A 272 3.72 13.60 9.10
CA TYR A 272 2.90 12.39 9.11
C TYR A 272 1.49 12.57 9.72
N TRP A 273 1.40 13.17 10.92
CA TRP A 273 0.10 13.31 11.58
C TRP A 273 -0.83 14.30 10.87
N LEU A 274 -0.25 15.34 10.24
CA LEU A 274 -1.02 16.37 9.54
C LEU A 274 -1.53 15.84 8.19
N ASP A 275 -0.66 15.19 7.43
CA ASP A 275 -1.05 14.56 6.18
C ASP A 275 -2.06 13.44 6.42
N ARG A 276 -1.87 12.64 7.47
CA ARG A 276 -2.87 11.62 7.86
C ARG A 276 -4.22 12.26 8.20
N LEU A 277 -4.25 13.38 8.91
CA LEU A 277 -5.49 14.09 9.21
C LEU A 277 -6.16 14.64 7.94
N ILE A 278 -5.41 15.29 7.07
CA ILE A 278 -5.91 15.77 5.76
C ILE A 278 -6.52 14.60 4.98
N GLY A 279 -5.76 13.51 4.85
CA GLY A 279 -6.19 12.33 4.11
C GLY A 279 -7.45 11.69 4.68
N VAL A 280 -7.56 11.57 6.01
CA VAL A 280 -8.77 11.04 6.67
C VAL A 280 -9.97 11.95 6.45
N ILE A 281 -9.82 13.27 6.57
CA ILE A 281 -10.90 14.21 6.28
C ILE A 281 -11.39 14.03 4.84
N VAL A 282 -10.48 14.00 3.90
CA VAL A 282 -10.81 13.92 2.47
C VAL A 282 -11.34 12.52 2.09
N ALA A 283 -10.65 11.46 2.50
CA ALA A 283 -11.06 10.11 2.14
C ALA A 283 -12.30 9.65 2.90
N SER A 284 -12.33 9.82 4.23
CA SER A 284 -13.35 9.16 5.05
C SER A 284 -14.59 10.04 5.25
N TYR A 285 -14.43 11.35 5.57
CA TYR A 285 -15.58 12.23 5.79
C TYR A 285 -16.23 12.72 4.49
N ILE A 286 -15.43 12.96 3.43
CA ILE A 286 -15.95 13.46 2.16
C ILE A 286 -16.16 12.32 1.16
N GLY A 287 -15.21 11.39 1.07
CA GLY A 287 -15.20 10.32 0.08
C GLY A 287 -15.85 9.01 0.51
N GLY A 288 -16.00 8.76 1.82
CA GLY A 288 -16.57 7.52 2.36
C GLY A 288 -15.65 6.30 2.22
N LEU A 289 -14.35 6.49 2.05
CA LEU A 289 -13.35 5.43 1.89
C LEU A 289 -12.33 5.46 3.03
N SER A 290 -11.75 4.32 3.36
CA SER A 290 -10.71 4.21 4.37
C SER A 290 -9.35 4.60 3.81
N LEU A 291 -8.71 5.60 4.40
CA LEU A 291 -7.32 5.95 4.11
C LEU A 291 -6.36 4.89 4.64
N LEU A 292 -6.65 4.30 5.81
CA LEU A 292 -5.84 3.23 6.39
C LEU A 292 -5.75 2.02 5.44
N TRP A 293 -6.90 1.59 4.89
CA TRP A 293 -6.92 0.54 3.89
C TRP A 293 -6.14 0.92 2.66
N TRP A 294 -6.34 2.14 2.17
CA TRP A 294 -5.68 2.60 0.96
C TRP A 294 -4.16 2.59 1.11
N CYS A 295 -3.62 3.13 2.21
CA CYS A 295 -2.18 3.10 2.48
C CYS A 295 -1.63 1.67 2.57
N ASP A 296 -2.30 0.77 3.34
CA ASP A 296 -1.87 -0.63 3.49
C ASP A 296 -1.82 -1.37 2.15
N ASN A 297 -2.72 -1.04 1.24
CA ASN A 297 -2.81 -1.63 -0.09
C ASN A 297 -1.82 -0.98 -1.07
N HIS A 298 -1.85 0.33 -1.16
CA HIS A 298 -1.17 1.10 -2.21
C HIS A 298 0.34 1.26 -1.98
N ASP A 299 0.81 1.28 -0.73
CA ASP A 299 2.23 1.26 -0.43
C ASP A 299 2.89 -0.03 -0.95
N ILE A 300 2.18 -1.15 -0.91
CA ILE A 300 2.65 -2.41 -1.48
C ILE A 300 2.70 -2.35 -3.02
N HIS A 301 1.71 -1.72 -3.66
CA HIS A 301 1.75 -1.48 -5.10
C HIS A 301 3.03 -0.74 -5.51
N HIS A 302 3.41 0.32 -4.82
CA HIS A 302 4.64 1.06 -5.12
C HIS A 302 5.91 0.24 -4.96
N LEU A 303 5.95 -0.66 -3.97
CA LEU A 303 7.12 -1.50 -3.69
C LEU A 303 7.30 -2.65 -4.69
N VAL A 304 6.21 -3.22 -5.17
CA VAL A 304 6.21 -4.42 -6.03
C VAL A 304 5.34 -4.25 -7.27
N THR A 305 5.37 -3.06 -7.83
CA THR A 305 4.54 -2.61 -8.96
C THR A 305 4.51 -3.63 -10.10
N ASN A 306 3.31 -3.97 -10.54
CA ASN A 306 3.02 -4.92 -11.60
C ASN A 306 3.47 -6.38 -11.33
N HIS A 307 3.84 -6.72 -10.09
CA HIS A 307 4.11 -8.11 -9.76
C HIS A 307 2.81 -8.91 -9.66
N PRO A 308 2.62 -9.99 -10.44
CA PRO A 308 1.32 -10.69 -10.53
C PRO A 308 0.79 -11.18 -9.18
N GLU A 309 1.68 -11.66 -8.30
CA GLU A 309 1.32 -12.29 -7.04
C GLU A 309 1.38 -11.33 -5.83
N HIS A 310 2.08 -10.20 -5.97
CA HIS A 310 2.36 -9.32 -4.84
C HIS A 310 1.70 -7.97 -4.92
N ASP A 311 1.42 -7.46 -6.12
CA ASP A 311 0.82 -6.16 -6.33
C ASP A 311 -0.71 -6.23 -6.23
N PRO A 312 -1.32 -5.75 -5.14
CA PRO A 312 -2.76 -5.83 -4.95
C PRO A 312 -3.56 -4.96 -5.92
N ASP A 313 -2.96 -3.89 -6.46
CA ASP A 313 -3.66 -2.95 -7.34
C ASP A 313 -3.95 -3.52 -8.73
N ILE A 314 -3.27 -4.60 -9.11
CA ILE A 314 -3.51 -5.29 -10.38
C ILE A 314 -4.30 -6.61 -10.23
N GLN A 315 -4.63 -6.98 -9.01
CA GLN A 315 -5.25 -8.26 -8.68
C GLN A 315 -6.78 -8.16 -8.64
N HIS A 316 -7.40 -8.04 -9.82
CA HIS A 316 -8.85 -7.83 -9.99
C HIS A 316 -9.59 -9.01 -10.61
N MET A 317 -9.09 -10.24 -10.45
CA MET A 317 -9.82 -11.42 -10.92
C MET A 317 -11.15 -11.58 -10.16
N PRO A 318 -12.22 -12.01 -10.85
CA PRO A 318 -12.29 -12.61 -12.19
C PRO A 318 -12.42 -11.62 -13.35
N ILE A 319 -12.35 -10.32 -13.11
CA ILE A 319 -12.75 -9.27 -14.06
C ILE A 319 -11.59 -8.80 -14.92
N PHE A 320 -10.45 -8.53 -14.30
CA PHE A 320 -9.25 -8.02 -14.96
C PHE A 320 -8.01 -8.86 -14.61
N ALA A 321 -7.14 -9.02 -15.61
CA ALA A 321 -5.80 -9.53 -15.47
C ALA A 321 -4.87 -8.78 -16.42
N ILE A 322 -3.64 -8.46 -15.97
CA ILE A 322 -2.64 -7.78 -16.81
C ILE A 322 -2.29 -8.63 -18.03
N SER A 323 -2.04 -9.92 -17.82
CA SER A 323 -1.73 -10.85 -18.89
C SER A 323 -2.18 -12.27 -18.54
N PRO A 324 -2.84 -12.97 -19.46
CA PRO A 324 -3.19 -14.38 -19.27
C PRO A 324 -1.96 -15.29 -19.08
N SER A 325 -0.81 -14.89 -19.63
CA SER A 325 0.44 -15.68 -19.53
C SER A 325 0.99 -15.73 -18.10
N LEU A 326 0.59 -14.80 -17.24
CA LEU A 326 1.02 -14.74 -15.84
C LEU A 326 0.12 -15.57 -14.91
N ILE A 327 -1.00 -16.08 -15.41
CA ILE A 327 -1.95 -16.89 -14.64
C ILE A 327 -1.59 -18.37 -14.84
N PRO A 328 -1.20 -19.09 -13.77
CA PRO A 328 -0.95 -20.51 -13.88
C PRO A 328 -2.19 -21.26 -14.39
N SER A 329 -2.05 -21.99 -15.47
CA SER A 329 -3.14 -22.76 -16.09
C SER A 329 -3.37 -24.11 -15.40
N LYS A 330 -2.43 -24.56 -14.57
CA LYS A 330 -2.48 -25.83 -13.84
C LYS A 330 -2.88 -25.59 -12.39
N ALA A 331 -3.66 -26.53 -11.85
CA ALA A 331 -3.93 -26.57 -10.41
C ALA A 331 -2.63 -26.79 -9.63
N TYR A 332 -2.56 -26.26 -8.42
CA TYR A 332 -1.42 -26.49 -7.54
C TYR A 332 -1.33 -27.98 -7.18
N PRO A 333 -0.12 -28.59 -7.23
CA PRO A 333 0.05 -30.01 -6.95
C PRO A 333 -0.42 -30.38 -5.55
N GLY A 334 -1.16 -31.49 -5.44
CA GLY A 334 -1.51 -32.11 -4.16
C GLY A 334 -2.84 -31.69 -3.53
N LYS A 335 -3.62 -30.80 -4.16
CA LYS A 335 -4.99 -30.46 -3.71
C LYS A 335 -5.95 -30.23 -4.87
N ASN A 336 -7.25 -30.42 -4.59
CA ASN A 336 -8.36 -30.05 -5.48
C ASN A 336 -8.57 -28.52 -5.55
N GLU A 337 -7.48 -27.76 -5.58
CA GLU A 337 -7.55 -26.30 -5.67
C GLU A 337 -7.59 -25.88 -7.14
N PRO A 338 -8.42 -24.91 -7.50
CA PRO A 338 -8.53 -24.45 -8.87
C PRO A 338 -7.22 -23.82 -9.34
N ALA A 339 -6.92 -23.93 -10.63
CA ALA A 339 -5.90 -23.10 -11.24
C ALA A 339 -6.23 -21.63 -11.00
N GLY A 340 -5.22 -20.78 -10.77
CA GLY A 340 -5.47 -19.39 -10.47
C GLY A 340 -4.19 -18.67 -10.11
N LEU A 341 -4.34 -17.38 -9.78
CA LEU A 341 -3.26 -16.51 -9.34
C LEU A 341 -3.22 -16.48 -7.81
N TRP A 342 -2.07 -16.79 -7.24
CA TRP A 342 -1.85 -16.59 -5.81
C TRP A 342 -1.69 -15.11 -5.49
N SER A 343 -2.32 -14.64 -4.41
CA SER A 343 -2.15 -13.29 -3.90
C SER A 343 -1.49 -13.32 -2.52
N SER A 344 -0.32 -12.73 -2.40
CA SER A 344 0.36 -12.56 -1.12
C SER A 344 -0.37 -11.56 -0.21
N TYR A 345 -0.97 -10.53 -0.79
CA TYR A 345 -1.72 -9.51 -0.07
C TYR A 345 -3.04 -10.05 0.50
N TYR A 346 -3.86 -10.66 -0.36
CA TYR A 346 -5.14 -11.25 0.06
C TYR A 346 -4.99 -12.62 0.71
N ARG A 347 -3.81 -13.25 0.64
CA ARG A 347 -3.48 -14.58 1.19
C ARG A 347 -4.44 -15.67 0.70
N ARG A 348 -4.78 -15.63 -0.57
CA ARG A 348 -5.68 -16.58 -1.22
C ARG A 348 -5.33 -16.76 -2.69
N ILE A 349 -5.77 -17.88 -3.24
CA ILE A 349 -5.77 -18.08 -4.68
C ILE A 349 -6.99 -17.35 -5.27
N MET A 350 -6.76 -16.55 -6.29
CA MET A 350 -7.80 -15.98 -7.13
C MET A 350 -8.05 -16.96 -8.29
N PRO A 351 -9.19 -17.68 -8.29
CA PRO A 351 -9.37 -18.80 -9.17
C PRO A 351 -9.55 -18.37 -10.63
N LEU A 352 -8.98 -19.15 -11.55
CA LEU A 352 -9.30 -19.09 -12.97
C LEU A 352 -10.52 -19.99 -13.25
N ASP A 353 -11.65 -19.63 -12.66
CA ASP A 353 -12.93 -20.32 -12.75
C ASP A 353 -13.70 -19.99 -14.06
N ALA A 354 -14.93 -20.47 -14.16
CA ALA A 354 -15.78 -20.22 -15.33
C ALA A 354 -16.07 -18.73 -15.54
N ALA A 355 -16.24 -17.96 -14.45
CA ALA A 355 -16.46 -16.53 -14.53
C ALA A 355 -15.22 -15.80 -15.06
N ALA A 356 -14.03 -16.12 -14.55
CA ALA A 356 -12.77 -15.56 -15.04
C ALA A 356 -12.52 -15.91 -16.50
N ARG A 357 -12.76 -17.16 -16.90
CA ARG A 357 -12.61 -17.61 -18.31
C ARG A 357 -13.57 -16.91 -19.26
N PHE A 358 -14.74 -16.54 -18.80
CA PHE A 358 -15.71 -15.77 -19.57
C PHE A 358 -15.40 -14.28 -19.61
N LEU A 359 -15.08 -13.66 -18.46
CA LEU A 359 -14.92 -12.20 -18.36
C LEU A 359 -13.58 -11.70 -18.89
N LEU A 360 -12.46 -12.37 -18.61
CA LEU A 360 -11.14 -11.89 -18.98
C LEU A 360 -10.94 -11.66 -20.48
N PRO A 361 -11.39 -12.52 -21.40
CA PRO A 361 -11.30 -12.24 -22.85
C PRO A 361 -12.07 -10.99 -23.28
N HIS A 362 -13.07 -10.59 -22.52
CA HIS A 362 -13.94 -9.45 -22.80
C HIS A 362 -13.61 -8.20 -21.98
N GLN A 363 -12.54 -8.23 -21.14
CA GLN A 363 -12.20 -7.14 -20.22
C GLN A 363 -12.07 -5.78 -20.92
N HIS A 364 -11.53 -5.74 -22.14
CA HIS A 364 -11.38 -4.51 -22.94
C HIS A 364 -12.72 -3.87 -23.36
N LYS A 365 -13.80 -4.64 -23.42
CA LYS A 365 -15.17 -4.14 -23.71
C LYS A 365 -15.93 -3.82 -22.43
N LEU A 366 -15.65 -4.54 -21.35
CA LEU A 366 -16.35 -4.42 -20.08
C LEU A 366 -15.77 -3.34 -19.18
N TYR A 367 -14.56 -2.85 -19.49
CA TYR A 367 -13.79 -1.95 -18.62
C TYR A 367 -14.63 -0.77 -18.10
N PHE A 368 -15.19 0.05 -18.98
CA PHE A 368 -15.94 1.24 -18.56
C PHE A 368 -17.25 0.90 -17.83
N ILE A 369 -17.91 -0.19 -18.20
CA ILE A 369 -19.13 -0.65 -17.55
C ILE A 369 -18.80 -1.05 -16.09
N ILE A 370 -17.74 -1.82 -15.91
CA ILE A 370 -17.30 -2.28 -14.59
C ILE A 370 -16.80 -1.11 -13.76
N MET A 371 -16.01 -0.21 -14.35
CA MET A 371 -15.51 0.98 -13.65
C MET A 371 -16.62 1.91 -13.18
N SER A 372 -17.76 1.97 -13.87
CA SER A 372 -18.91 2.76 -13.43
C SER A 372 -19.49 2.33 -12.06
N VAL A 373 -19.28 1.06 -11.68
CA VAL A 373 -19.72 0.49 -10.40
C VAL A 373 -18.57 0.10 -9.48
N ALA A 374 -17.33 0.31 -9.89
CA ALA A 374 -16.13 -0.12 -9.14
C ALA A 374 -16.02 0.53 -7.76
N ARG A 375 -16.60 1.71 -7.56
CA ARG A 375 -16.63 2.37 -6.27
C ARG A 375 -17.27 1.52 -5.16
N PHE A 376 -18.27 0.71 -5.47
CA PHE A 376 -18.87 -0.22 -4.50
C PHE A 376 -17.88 -1.28 -4.04
N ASN A 377 -17.01 -1.75 -4.94
CA ASN A 377 -15.93 -2.66 -4.56
C ASN A 377 -14.91 -1.99 -3.64
N LEU A 378 -14.57 -0.71 -3.88
CA LEU A 378 -13.67 0.04 -2.98
C LEU A 378 -14.28 0.17 -1.58
N TYR A 379 -15.59 0.42 -1.45
CA TYR A 379 -16.26 0.39 -0.15
C TYR A 379 -16.15 -0.97 0.52
N ALA A 380 -16.42 -2.06 -0.21
CA ALA A 380 -16.35 -3.40 0.34
C ALA A 380 -14.94 -3.76 0.84
N LEU A 381 -13.90 -3.45 0.07
CA LEU A 381 -12.51 -3.67 0.44
C LEU A 381 -12.10 -2.83 1.65
N SER A 382 -12.43 -1.55 1.62
CA SER A 382 -12.14 -0.57 2.65
C SER A 382 -12.73 -0.98 4.02
N TYR A 383 -14.02 -1.31 4.03
CA TYR A 383 -14.71 -1.69 5.28
C TYR A 383 -14.32 -3.07 5.77
N SER A 384 -14.07 -4.02 4.86
CA SER A 384 -13.55 -5.33 5.23
C SER A 384 -12.18 -5.21 5.91
N PHE A 385 -11.30 -4.33 5.39
CA PHE A 385 -10.01 -4.06 6.02
C PHE A 385 -10.18 -3.48 7.43
N LEU A 386 -11.00 -2.45 7.59
CA LEU A 386 -11.24 -1.82 8.89
C LEU A 386 -11.79 -2.82 9.91
N LEU A 387 -12.71 -3.69 9.50
CA LEU A 387 -13.32 -4.66 10.41
C LEU A 387 -12.37 -5.78 10.81
N LEU A 388 -11.57 -6.28 9.87
CA LEU A 388 -10.84 -7.54 10.01
C LEU A 388 -9.33 -7.37 10.26
N ARG A 389 -8.71 -6.29 9.78
CA ARG A 389 -7.25 -6.13 9.75
C ARG A 389 -6.71 -4.89 10.42
N ALA A 390 -7.47 -3.78 10.42
CA ALA A 390 -6.99 -2.50 10.92
C ALA A 390 -6.64 -2.54 12.41
N ARG A 391 -5.53 -1.89 12.78
CA ARG A 391 -5.16 -1.66 14.19
C ARG A 391 -6.17 -0.73 14.84
N ARG A 392 -6.55 -1.04 16.09
CA ARG A 392 -7.49 -0.25 16.89
C ARG A 392 -6.78 0.91 17.60
N ASP A 393 -6.14 1.79 16.82
CA ASP A 393 -5.49 3.00 17.30
C ASP A 393 -6.38 4.25 17.12
N LYS A 394 -5.84 5.43 17.45
CA LYS A 394 -6.58 6.70 17.32
C LYS A 394 -7.09 6.95 15.89
N TRP A 395 -6.32 6.59 14.89
CA TRP A 395 -6.68 6.82 13.49
C TRP A 395 -7.86 5.96 13.06
N PHE A 396 -7.90 4.71 13.51
CA PHE A 396 -9.05 3.83 13.31
C PHE A 396 -10.35 4.46 13.80
N TYR A 397 -10.35 5.04 15.02
CA TYR A 397 -11.57 5.65 15.58
C TYR A 397 -11.97 6.93 14.86
N ILE A 398 -11.01 7.80 14.52
CA ILE A 398 -11.25 9.03 13.76
C ILE A 398 -11.83 8.70 12.38
N GLU A 399 -11.26 7.72 11.72
CA GLU A 399 -11.70 7.28 10.39
C GLU A 399 -13.08 6.61 10.44
N SER A 400 -13.32 5.75 11.41
CA SER A 400 -14.63 5.11 11.61
C SER A 400 -15.74 6.14 11.86
N LEU A 401 -15.44 7.18 12.64
CA LEU A 401 -16.35 8.31 12.83
C LEU A 401 -16.59 9.05 11.51
N GLY A 402 -15.53 9.31 10.74
CA GLY A 402 -15.62 9.95 9.43
C GLY A 402 -16.52 9.19 8.46
N LEU A 403 -16.37 7.87 8.39
CA LEU A 403 -17.24 7.01 7.57
C LEU A 403 -18.70 7.06 8.04
N ALA A 404 -18.95 7.05 9.35
CA ALA A 404 -20.30 7.19 9.88
C ALA A 404 -20.91 8.56 9.51
N CYS A 405 -20.15 9.65 9.65
CA CYS A 405 -20.57 10.99 9.23
C CYS A 405 -20.85 11.05 7.73
N PHE A 406 -19.99 10.47 6.90
CA PHE A 406 -20.20 10.38 5.45
C PHE A 406 -21.52 9.71 5.11
N TRP A 407 -21.79 8.51 5.63
CA TRP A 407 -23.02 7.80 5.34
C TRP A 407 -24.25 8.51 5.89
N TYR A 408 -24.14 9.17 7.05
CA TYR A 408 -25.24 9.98 7.59
C TYR A 408 -25.62 11.11 6.63
N TRP A 409 -24.68 11.98 6.25
CA TRP A 409 -25.04 13.09 5.37
C TRP A 409 -25.42 12.62 3.97
N PHE A 410 -24.80 11.58 3.46
CA PHE A 410 -25.09 11.06 2.12
C PHE A 410 -26.50 10.45 2.08
N THR A 411 -26.87 9.62 3.03
CA THR A 411 -28.19 8.98 3.06
C THR A 411 -29.30 9.95 3.44
N VAL A 412 -29.08 10.77 4.46
CA VAL A 412 -30.12 11.69 4.96
C VAL A 412 -30.31 12.89 4.04
N HIS A 413 -29.20 13.50 3.55
CA HIS A 413 -29.33 14.72 2.75
C HIS A 413 -29.33 14.46 1.25
N ALA A 414 -28.49 13.57 0.71
CA ALA A 414 -28.46 13.36 -0.73
C ALA A 414 -29.54 12.38 -1.22
N VAL A 415 -29.76 11.26 -0.50
CA VAL A 415 -30.66 10.20 -0.95
C VAL A 415 -32.10 10.45 -0.50
N SER A 416 -32.34 10.75 0.80
CA SER A 416 -33.70 10.88 1.32
C SER A 416 -34.46 12.07 0.69
N TYR A 417 -33.77 13.19 0.46
CA TYR A 417 -34.41 14.34 -0.19
C TYR A 417 -34.77 14.09 -1.66
N THR A 418 -34.09 13.20 -2.36
CA THR A 418 -34.44 12.81 -3.73
C THR A 418 -35.64 11.86 -3.77
N HIS A 419 -35.81 11.00 -2.76
CA HIS A 419 -36.90 10.01 -2.72
C HIS A 419 -38.20 10.56 -2.12
N LEU A 420 -38.14 11.43 -1.12
CA LEU A 420 -39.34 11.96 -0.46
C LEU A 420 -40.23 12.74 -1.42
N ARG A 421 -39.69 13.54 -2.35
CA ARG A 421 -40.46 14.26 -3.36
C ARG A 421 -41.01 13.41 -4.49
N ALA A 422 -40.35 12.30 -4.82
CA ALA A 422 -40.91 11.39 -5.84
C ALA A 422 -42.24 10.77 -5.36
N HIS A 423 -42.44 10.65 -4.04
CA HIS A 423 -43.72 10.21 -3.46
C HIS A 423 -44.77 11.33 -3.36
N GLU A 424 -44.36 12.56 -3.09
CA GLU A 424 -45.32 13.68 -2.98
C GLU A 424 -45.91 14.07 -4.35
N THR A 425 -45.14 13.93 -5.47
CA THR A 425 -45.63 14.21 -6.82
C THR A 425 -46.51 13.11 -7.41
N SER A 426 -46.59 11.93 -6.77
CA SER A 426 -47.50 10.86 -7.19
C SER A 426 -48.86 10.89 -6.49
N LEU A 427 -49.10 11.86 -5.61
CA LEU A 427 -50.35 12.03 -4.83
C LEU A 427 -51.17 13.26 -5.24
N HIS A 428 -50.79 13.93 -6.33
CA HIS A 428 -51.56 15.03 -6.94
C HIS A 428 -51.77 14.72 -8.47
#